data_228b49e20d6f742966ac12f41ea90e03
#
_entry.id   228b49e20d6f742966ac12f41ea90e03
#
_cell.length_a   1.000
_cell.length_b   1.000
_cell.length_c   1.000
_cell.angle_alpha   90.00
_cell.angle_beta   90.00
_cell.angle_gamma   90.00
#
_symmetry.space_group_name_H-M   'P 1'
#
loop_
_entity.id
_entity.type
_entity.pdbx_description
1 polymer ?
#
loop_
_entity_poly.entity_id
_entity_poly.type
_entity_poly.pdbx_seq_one_letter_code
_entity_poly.pdbx_strand_id
1 'polypeptide(L)'
;LLPTIRSRCLAHTMAWPDEAEALAWLATQGVPAEEGALLLRAAGGRPAEALALAQTKGSAQSWAQLPRALARGDMAALADLPLAEAVSRLQKLCHDLLALQSGATPRFFAAADLPAQPLSAAALGRWWQQLGRSARTAEHPLNPGLAAEFLVSSARQALNSRR
;
A
#
# COMPACT_ATOMS: atom_id res chain seq x y z
N LEU A 1 18.12 -1.51 20.75
CA LEU A 1 18.75 -0.43 21.54
C LEU A 1 19.83 -1.03 22.44
N LEU A 2 21.02 -0.41 22.46
CA LEU A 2 22.14 -0.84 23.30
C LEU A 2 21.77 -0.76 24.80
N PRO A 3 22.25 -1.70 25.64
CA PRO A 3 21.96 -1.68 27.07
C PRO A 3 22.33 -0.36 27.75
N THR A 4 23.42 0.27 27.30
CA THR A 4 23.88 1.57 27.79
C THR A 4 22.90 2.72 27.51
N ILE A 5 22.15 2.67 26.42
CA ILE A 5 21.09 3.64 26.10
C ILE A 5 19.86 3.37 26.96
N ARG A 6 19.46 2.08 27.10
CA ARG A 6 18.32 1.70 27.93
C ARG A 6 18.46 2.10 29.39
N SER A 7 19.67 2.04 29.95
CA SER A 7 19.94 2.39 31.35
C SER A 7 19.92 3.90 31.62
N ARG A 8 20.00 4.75 30.59
CA ARG A 8 20.09 6.22 30.70
C ARG A 8 18.91 6.96 30.12
N CYS A 9 17.96 6.24 29.49
CA CYS A 9 16.77 6.82 28.85
C CYS A 9 15.50 6.29 29.50
N LEU A 10 14.51 7.15 29.61
CA LEU A 10 13.15 6.76 30.00
C LEU A 10 12.49 6.08 28.78
N ALA A 11 12.00 4.86 28.96
CA ALA A 11 11.25 4.18 27.91
C ALA A 11 9.80 4.64 27.96
N HIS A 12 9.31 5.18 26.86
CA HIS A 12 7.90 5.52 26.67
C HIS A 12 7.33 4.67 25.53
N THR A 13 6.25 3.95 25.82
CA THR A 13 5.52 3.21 24.79
C THR A 13 4.43 4.10 24.22
N MET A 14 4.59 4.48 22.96
CA MET A 14 3.54 5.19 22.24
C MET A 14 2.49 4.18 21.78
N ALA A 15 1.29 4.27 22.32
CA ALA A 15 0.17 3.49 21.83
C ALA A 15 -0.31 4.01 20.47
N TRP A 16 -0.70 3.12 19.59
CA TRP A 16 -1.43 3.51 18.40
C TRP A 16 -2.81 4.00 18.78
N PRO A 17 -3.31 5.10 18.17
CA PRO A 17 -4.70 5.49 18.34
C PRO A 17 -5.61 4.37 17.83
N ASP A 18 -6.75 4.19 18.45
CA ASP A 18 -7.78 3.31 17.89
C ASP A 18 -8.38 3.91 16.60
N GLU A 19 -9.13 3.09 15.86
CA GLU A 19 -9.69 3.51 14.57
C GLU A 19 -10.65 4.71 14.73
N ALA A 20 -11.47 4.72 15.78
CA ALA A 20 -12.45 5.78 16.04
C ALA A 20 -11.75 7.11 16.36
N GLU A 21 -10.72 7.07 17.22
CA GLU A 21 -9.90 8.22 17.57
C GLU A 21 -9.15 8.78 16.33
N ALA A 22 -8.58 7.89 15.53
CA ALA A 22 -7.88 8.26 14.29
C ALA A 22 -8.81 8.92 13.28
N LEU A 23 -10.03 8.39 13.09
CA LEU A 23 -11.04 8.96 12.20
C LEU A 23 -11.56 10.31 12.70
N ALA A 24 -11.82 10.42 14.02
CA ALA A 24 -12.22 11.68 14.63
C ALA A 24 -11.15 12.77 14.40
N TRP A 25 -9.87 12.42 14.59
CA TRP A 25 -8.78 13.34 14.31
C TRP A 25 -8.72 13.76 12.84
N LEU A 26 -8.82 12.81 11.90
CA LEU A 26 -8.84 13.11 10.46
C LEU A 26 -10.00 14.06 10.09
N ALA A 27 -11.18 13.88 10.69
CA ALA A 27 -12.31 14.78 10.49
C ALA A 27 -11.99 16.21 10.95
N THR A 28 -11.26 16.39 12.07
CA THR A 28 -10.80 17.73 12.51
C THR A 28 -9.81 18.38 11.54
N GLN A 29 -9.10 17.55 10.76
CA GLN A 29 -8.19 18.02 9.70
C GLN A 29 -8.89 18.28 8.36
N GLY A 30 -10.23 18.16 8.30
CA GLY A 30 -11.03 18.42 7.11
C GLY A 30 -11.12 17.25 6.12
N VAL A 31 -10.71 16.04 6.52
CA VAL A 31 -10.87 14.83 5.69
C VAL A 31 -12.30 14.32 5.80
N PRO A 32 -13.05 14.15 4.68
CA PRO A 32 -14.40 13.60 4.71
C PRO A 32 -14.43 12.19 5.32
N ALA A 33 -15.46 11.89 6.12
CA ALA A 33 -15.54 10.63 6.87
C ALA A 33 -15.44 9.38 5.97
N GLU A 34 -16.09 9.41 4.80
CA GLU A 34 -16.07 8.30 3.84
C GLU A 34 -14.66 8.04 3.28
N GLU A 35 -13.92 9.12 2.98
CA GLU A 35 -12.54 9.03 2.50
C GLU A 35 -11.58 8.68 3.64
N GLY A 36 -11.83 9.20 4.84
CA GLY A 36 -11.00 9.00 6.03
C GLY A 36 -10.78 7.53 6.36
N ALA A 37 -11.86 6.73 6.37
CA ALA A 37 -11.77 5.30 6.66
C ALA A 37 -10.94 4.54 5.62
N LEU A 38 -11.11 4.87 4.34
CA LEU A 38 -10.35 4.27 3.24
C LEU A 38 -8.88 4.65 3.32
N LEU A 39 -8.58 5.94 3.49
CA LEU A 39 -7.20 6.44 3.56
C LEU A 39 -6.47 5.99 4.82
N LEU A 40 -7.17 5.89 5.95
CA LEU A 40 -6.60 5.34 7.19
C LEU A 40 -6.20 3.87 7.00
N ARG A 41 -7.04 3.08 6.33
CA ARG A 41 -6.71 1.70 5.95
C ARG A 41 -5.52 1.66 4.99
N ALA A 42 -5.51 2.47 3.93
CA ALA A 42 -4.41 2.59 2.98
C ALA A 42 -3.08 2.95 3.66
N ALA A 43 -3.14 3.75 4.72
CA ALA A 43 -2.01 4.11 5.57
C ALA A 43 -1.66 3.04 6.62
N GLY A 44 -2.41 1.91 6.68
CA GLY A 44 -2.17 0.85 7.67
C GLY A 44 -2.45 1.27 9.11
N GLY A 45 -3.45 2.15 9.32
CA GLY A 45 -3.88 2.65 10.62
C GLY A 45 -3.06 3.84 11.15
N ARG A 46 -2.31 4.53 10.28
CA ARG A 46 -1.46 5.68 10.65
C ARG A 46 -2.10 7.00 10.23
N PRO A 47 -2.69 7.79 11.17
CA PRO A 47 -3.46 8.97 10.82
C PRO A 47 -2.67 10.04 10.07
N ALA A 48 -1.42 10.30 10.45
CA ALA A 48 -0.57 11.29 9.78
C ALA A 48 -0.28 10.92 8.31
N GLU A 49 -0.07 9.63 8.02
CA GLU A 49 0.09 9.15 6.64
C GLU A 49 -1.22 9.21 5.86
N ALA A 50 -2.36 8.89 6.52
CA ALA A 50 -3.68 9.04 5.92
C ALA A 50 -3.97 10.49 5.53
N LEU A 51 -3.62 11.45 6.41
CA LEU A 51 -3.74 12.87 6.11
C LEU A 51 -2.87 13.28 4.91
N ALA A 52 -1.62 12.81 4.85
CA ALA A 52 -0.74 13.07 3.73
C ALA A 52 -1.33 12.52 2.40
N LEU A 53 -1.93 11.33 2.42
CA LEU A 53 -2.64 10.78 1.27
C LEU A 53 -3.87 11.63 0.88
N ALA A 54 -4.61 12.17 1.85
CA ALA A 54 -5.79 13.00 1.62
C ALA A 54 -5.47 14.32 0.90
N GLN A 55 -4.24 14.83 1.03
CA GLN A 55 -3.80 16.06 0.36
C GLN A 55 -3.75 15.90 -1.17
N THR A 56 -3.69 14.67 -1.68
CA THR A 56 -3.73 14.38 -3.11
C THR A 56 -5.18 14.16 -3.55
N LYS A 57 -5.69 15.05 -4.39
CA LYS A 57 -7.08 14.99 -4.87
C LYS A 57 -7.38 13.65 -5.56
N GLY A 58 -8.47 13.01 -5.18
CA GLY A 58 -8.89 11.72 -5.75
C GLY A 58 -8.08 10.51 -5.28
N SER A 59 -7.23 10.67 -4.24
CA SER A 59 -6.38 9.60 -3.73
C SER A 59 -7.16 8.39 -3.21
N ALA A 60 -8.29 8.61 -2.54
CA ALA A 60 -9.15 7.55 -2.04
C ALA A 60 -9.70 6.67 -3.18
N GLN A 61 -10.24 7.31 -4.22
CA GLN A 61 -10.80 6.60 -5.37
C GLN A 61 -9.72 5.87 -6.17
N SER A 62 -8.57 6.52 -6.43
CA SER A 62 -7.46 5.87 -7.14
C SER A 62 -6.89 4.69 -6.36
N TRP A 63 -6.86 4.76 -5.02
CA TRP A 63 -6.48 3.64 -4.18
C TRP A 63 -7.42 2.44 -4.33
N ALA A 64 -8.73 2.64 -4.18
CA ALA A 64 -9.72 1.58 -4.31
C ALA A 64 -9.71 0.93 -5.71
N GLN A 65 -9.45 1.71 -6.75
CA GLN A 65 -9.43 1.23 -8.13
C GLN A 65 -8.10 0.59 -8.54
N LEU A 66 -7.02 0.79 -7.77
CA LEU A 66 -5.66 0.34 -8.11
C LEU A 66 -5.57 -1.14 -8.49
N PRO A 67 -6.14 -2.10 -7.74
CA PRO A 67 -6.03 -3.52 -8.10
C PRO A 67 -6.65 -3.83 -9.47
N ARG A 68 -7.80 -3.23 -9.77
CA ARG A 68 -8.52 -3.42 -11.04
C ARG A 68 -7.79 -2.75 -12.22
N ALA A 69 -7.24 -1.57 -12.02
CA ALA A 69 -6.46 -0.86 -13.03
C ALA A 69 -5.19 -1.64 -13.41
N LEU A 70 -4.46 -2.13 -12.42
CA LEU A 70 -3.26 -2.94 -12.64
C LEU A 70 -3.56 -4.28 -13.32
N ALA A 71 -4.67 -4.95 -12.97
CA ALA A 71 -5.08 -6.18 -13.63
C ALA A 71 -5.34 -5.99 -15.14
N ARG A 72 -5.80 -4.80 -15.54
CA ARG A 72 -5.97 -4.42 -16.95
C ARG A 72 -4.67 -3.94 -17.61
N GLY A 73 -3.62 -3.68 -16.82
CA GLY A 73 -2.35 -3.13 -17.32
C GLY A 73 -2.42 -1.62 -17.58
N ASP A 74 -3.25 -0.91 -16.83
CA ASP A 74 -3.42 0.53 -16.96
C ASP A 74 -2.19 1.26 -16.40
N MET A 75 -1.45 1.90 -17.30
CA MET A 75 -0.24 2.66 -16.96
C MET A 75 -0.55 3.92 -16.15
N ALA A 76 -1.73 4.52 -16.33
CA ALA A 76 -2.13 5.73 -15.62
C ALA A 76 -2.25 5.50 -14.11
N ALA A 77 -2.45 4.25 -13.68
CA ALA A 77 -2.54 3.88 -12.27
C ALA A 77 -1.30 4.24 -11.43
N LEU A 78 -0.13 4.37 -12.07
CA LEU A 78 1.15 4.68 -11.41
C LEU A 78 1.89 5.87 -12.03
N ALA A 79 1.35 6.51 -13.09
CA ALA A 79 2.08 7.47 -13.93
C ALA A 79 2.59 8.70 -13.17
N ASP A 80 1.78 9.23 -12.25
CA ASP A 80 2.07 10.47 -11.52
C ASP A 80 2.74 10.23 -10.15
N LEU A 81 3.13 8.98 -9.87
CA LEU A 81 3.70 8.62 -8.58
C LEU A 81 5.23 8.57 -8.64
N PRO A 82 5.92 9.10 -7.62
CA PRO A 82 7.33 8.79 -7.40
C PRO A 82 7.53 7.27 -7.35
N LEU A 83 8.64 6.77 -7.92
CA LEU A 83 8.91 5.33 -8.01
C LEU A 83 8.83 4.63 -6.64
N ALA A 84 9.38 5.24 -5.60
CA ALA A 84 9.32 4.69 -4.24
C ALA A 84 7.87 4.54 -3.73
N GLU A 85 7.01 5.51 -4.03
CA GLU A 85 5.59 5.44 -3.66
C GLU A 85 4.85 4.38 -4.47
N ALA A 86 5.08 4.31 -5.78
CA ALA A 86 4.51 3.27 -6.63
C ALA A 86 4.87 1.87 -6.12
N VAL A 87 6.15 1.63 -5.81
CA VAL A 87 6.60 0.36 -5.23
C VAL A 87 5.93 0.08 -3.88
N SER A 88 5.83 1.07 -3.00
CA SER A 88 5.16 0.94 -1.70
C SER A 88 3.68 0.54 -1.85
N ARG A 89 2.95 1.17 -2.77
CA ARG A 89 1.54 0.82 -3.06
C ARG A 89 1.40 -0.63 -3.56
N LEU A 90 2.30 -1.06 -4.44
CA LEU A 90 2.31 -2.43 -4.95
C LEU A 90 2.69 -3.46 -3.89
N GLN A 91 3.60 -3.11 -2.98
CA GLN A 91 3.95 -3.97 -1.84
C GLN A 91 2.74 -4.16 -0.90
N LYS A 92 1.99 -3.09 -0.59
CA LYS A 92 0.76 -3.18 0.20
C LYS A 92 -0.29 -4.06 -0.48
N LEU A 93 -0.47 -3.92 -1.80
CA LEU A 93 -1.37 -4.78 -2.58
C LEU A 93 -0.92 -6.24 -2.55
N CYS A 94 0.34 -6.52 -2.81
CA CYS A 94 0.87 -7.88 -2.80
C CYS A 94 0.76 -8.52 -1.40
N HIS A 95 1.01 -7.74 -0.34
CA HIS A 95 0.81 -8.18 1.05
C HIS A 95 -0.62 -8.67 1.28
N ASP A 96 -1.62 -7.86 0.88
CA ASP A 96 -3.02 -8.21 1.12
C ASP A 96 -3.48 -9.41 0.29
N LEU A 97 -2.97 -9.55 -0.93
CA LEU A 97 -3.23 -10.73 -1.75
C LEU A 97 -2.62 -11.99 -1.14
N LEU A 98 -1.42 -11.92 -0.57
CA LEU A 98 -0.80 -13.03 0.17
C LEU A 98 -1.55 -13.34 1.46
N ALA A 99 -2.01 -12.32 2.19
CA ALA A 99 -2.83 -12.49 3.38
C ALA A 99 -4.13 -13.26 3.07
N LEU A 100 -4.82 -12.88 2.00
CA LEU A 100 -6.03 -13.61 1.53
C LEU A 100 -5.73 -15.07 1.19
N GLN A 101 -4.59 -15.37 0.56
CA GLN A 101 -4.18 -16.76 0.27
C GLN A 101 -3.97 -17.60 1.54
N SER A 102 -3.59 -16.94 2.64
CA SER A 102 -3.40 -17.58 3.96
C SER A 102 -4.70 -17.63 4.79
N GLY A 103 -5.82 -17.10 4.28
CA GLY A 103 -7.07 -16.97 5.03
C GLY A 103 -7.10 -15.81 6.03
N ALA A 104 -6.13 -14.89 5.94
CA ALA A 104 -6.09 -13.69 6.78
C ALA A 104 -6.86 -12.53 6.14
N THR A 105 -7.24 -11.55 6.96
CA THR A 105 -7.92 -10.33 6.49
C THR A 105 -6.94 -9.37 5.83
N PRO A 106 -7.33 -8.71 4.72
CA PRO A 106 -6.54 -7.65 4.12
C PRO A 106 -6.37 -6.47 5.07
N ARG A 107 -5.20 -5.85 5.05
CA ARG A 107 -4.87 -4.73 5.92
C ARG A 107 -5.05 -3.37 5.25
N PHE A 108 -4.67 -3.25 3.99
CA PHE A 108 -4.55 -1.97 3.28
C PHE A 108 -5.68 -1.71 2.29
N PHE A 109 -6.29 -2.75 1.75
CA PHE A 109 -7.38 -2.68 0.79
C PHE A 109 -8.67 -3.25 1.38
N ALA A 110 -9.81 -2.76 0.92
CA ALA A 110 -11.07 -3.43 1.22
C ALA A 110 -11.13 -4.76 0.46
N ALA A 111 -11.65 -5.81 1.09
CA ALA A 111 -11.75 -7.12 0.43
C ALA A 111 -12.55 -7.09 -0.89
N ALA A 112 -13.53 -6.19 -0.98
CA ALA A 112 -14.34 -5.98 -2.19
C ALA A 112 -13.57 -5.38 -3.37
N ASP A 113 -12.42 -4.71 -3.11
CA ASP A 113 -11.59 -4.09 -4.14
C ASP A 113 -10.53 -5.06 -4.69
N LEU A 114 -10.31 -6.16 -3.99
CA LEU A 114 -9.34 -7.19 -4.37
C LEU A 114 -9.96 -8.24 -5.29
N PRO A 115 -9.16 -8.95 -6.11
CA PRO A 115 -9.64 -10.05 -6.95
C PRO A 115 -10.29 -11.14 -6.11
N ALA A 116 -11.54 -11.51 -6.44
CA ALA A 116 -12.27 -12.57 -5.75
C ALA A 116 -11.76 -14.00 -6.10
N GLN A 117 -11.08 -14.14 -7.24
CA GLN A 117 -10.56 -15.44 -7.68
C GLN A 117 -9.22 -15.76 -7.01
N PRO A 118 -8.96 -17.05 -6.70
CA PRO A 118 -7.69 -17.46 -6.12
C PRO A 118 -6.54 -17.25 -7.12
N LEU A 119 -5.51 -16.55 -6.68
CA LEU A 119 -4.30 -16.30 -7.45
C LEU A 119 -3.23 -17.36 -7.12
N SER A 120 -2.22 -17.49 -7.98
CA SER A 120 -1.10 -18.37 -7.72
C SER A 120 -0.21 -17.82 -6.60
N ALA A 121 -0.11 -18.52 -5.47
CA ALA A 121 0.77 -18.15 -4.36
C ALA A 121 2.25 -18.05 -4.80
N ALA A 122 2.68 -18.93 -5.71
CA ALA A 122 4.03 -18.90 -6.26
C ALA A 122 4.28 -17.65 -7.12
N ALA A 123 3.28 -17.19 -7.89
CA ALA A 123 3.38 -15.96 -8.67
C ALA A 123 3.44 -14.73 -7.76
N LEU A 124 2.58 -14.68 -6.74
CA LEU A 124 2.59 -13.61 -5.73
C LEU A 124 3.92 -13.56 -4.96
N GLY A 125 4.48 -14.70 -4.59
CA GLY A 125 5.78 -14.78 -3.90
C GLY A 125 6.93 -14.25 -4.77
N ARG A 126 6.96 -14.59 -6.07
CA ARG A 126 7.93 -14.03 -7.01
C ARG A 126 7.77 -12.52 -7.16
N TRP A 127 6.53 -12.06 -7.28
CA TRP A 127 6.24 -10.64 -7.39
C TRP A 127 6.66 -9.88 -6.13
N TRP A 128 6.41 -10.42 -4.94
CA TRP A 128 6.90 -9.85 -3.68
C TRP A 128 8.42 -9.65 -3.66
N GLN A 129 9.17 -10.69 -4.07
CA GLN A 129 10.64 -10.60 -4.15
C GLN A 129 11.10 -9.54 -5.16
N GLN A 130 10.41 -9.44 -6.29
CA GLN A 130 10.69 -8.46 -7.33
C GLN A 130 10.45 -7.03 -6.83
N LEU A 131 9.32 -6.78 -6.15
CA LEU A 131 9.03 -5.49 -5.51
C LEU A 131 10.08 -5.15 -4.44
N GLY A 132 10.54 -6.13 -3.66
CA GLY A 132 11.63 -5.92 -2.70
C GLY A 132 12.95 -5.52 -3.36
N ARG A 133 13.25 -6.00 -4.56
CA ARG A 133 14.42 -5.56 -5.35
C ARG A 133 14.21 -4.13 -5.86
N SER A 134 13.06 -3.83 -6.42
CA SER A 134 12.71 -2.48 -6.89
C SER A 134 12.76 -1.43 -5.78
N ALA A 135 12.33 -1.79 -4.57
CA ALA A 135 12.38 -0.89 -3.40
C ALA A 135 13.83 -0.46 -3.06
N ARG A 136 14.79 -1.38 -3.19
CA ARG A 136 16.21 -1.06 -2.90
C ARG A 136 16.85 -0.13 -3.92
N THR A 137 16.30 -0.06 -5.12
CA THR A 137 16.82 0.76 -6.22
C THR A 137 15.92 1.95 -6.56
N ALA A 138 14.85 2.17 -5.80
CA ALA A 138 13.85 3.19 -6.10
C ALA A 138 14.39 4.64 -6.03
N GLU A 139 15.49 4.86 -5.30
CA GLU A 139 16.15 6.16 -5.19
C GLU A 139 17.22 6.39 -6.26
N HIS A 140 17.56 5.36 -7.06
CA HIS A 140 18.51 5.53 -8.15
C HIS A 140 17.85 6.26 -9.33
N PRO A 141 18.63 7.01 -10.12
CA PRO A 141 18.14 7.73 -11.30
C PRO A 141 17.78 6.77 -12.44
N LEU A 142 16.67 6.06 -12.28
CA LEU A 142 16.11 5.19 -13.31
C LEU A 142 15.21 6.00 -14.26
N ASN A 143 15.04 5.52 -15.49
CA ASN A 143 14.03 6.09 -16.39
C ASN A 143 12.63 5.83 -15.81
N PRO A 144 11.87 6.89 -15.44
CA PRO A 144 10.58 6.72 -14.74
C PRO A 144 9.55 5.95 -15.57
N GLY A 145 9.52 6.17 -16.89
CA GLY A 145 8.59 5.50 -17.79
C GLY A 145 8.83 3.99 -17.87
N LEU A 146 10.08 3.58 -18.06
CA LEU A 146 10.44 2.16 -18.08
C LEU A 146 10.21 1.48 -16.73
N ALA A 147 10.48 2.19 -15.63
CA ALA A 147 10.23 1.67 -14.28
C ALA A 147 8.72 1.47 -14.04
N ALA A 148 7.88 2.43 -14.43
CA ALA A 148 6.43 2.31 -14.32
C ALA A 148 5.89 1.16 -15.19
N GLU A 149 6.36 1.03 -16.44
CA GLU A 149 5.97 -0.06 -17.34
C GLU A 149 6.30 -1.43 -16.75
N PHE A 150 7.52 -1.58 -16.23
CA PHE A 150 7.94 -2.79 -15.54
C PHE A 150 7.06 -3.14 -14.35
N LEU A 151 6.75 -2.15 -13.50
CA LEU A 151 5.90 -2.33 -12.32
C LEU A 151 4.46 -2.74 -12.71
N VAL A 152 3.86 -2.05 -13.69
CA VAL A 152 2.50 -2.37 -14.16
C VAL A 152 2.46 -3.75 -14.83
N SER A 153 3.45 -4.08 -15.66
CA SER A 153 3.54 -5.39 -16.33
C SER A 153 3.67 -6.52 -15.33
N SER A 154 4.55 -6.37 -14.33
CA SER A 154 4.73 -7.37 -13.28
C SER A 154 3.48 -7.54 -12.40
N ALA A 155 2.81 -6.44 -12.04
CA ALA A 155 1.55 -6.47 -11.30
C ALA A 155 0.46 -7.17 -12.11
N ARG A 156 0.29 -6.82 -13.40
CA ARG A 156 -0.67 -7.47 -14.30
C ARG A 156 -0.44 -8.98 -14.39
N GLN A 157 0.81 -9.41 -14.53
CA GLN A 157 1.15 -10.83 -14.57
C GLN A 157 0.76 -11.55 -13.27
N ALA A 158 1.06 -10.95 -12.11
CA ALA A 158 0.71 -11.52 -10.82
C ALA A 158 -0.81 -11.59 -10.60
N LEU A 159 -1.54 -10.50 -10.91
CA LEU A 159 -2.99 -10.40 -10.74
C LEU A 159 -3.81 -11.27 -11.71
N ASN A 160 -3.24 -11.69 -12.83
CA ASN A 160 -3.87 -12.58 -13.79
C ASN A 160 -3.34 -14.03 -13.68
N SER A 161 -2.49 -14.33 -12.69
CA SER A 161 -2.00 -15.68 -12.43
C SER A 161 -3.11 -16.50 -11.77
N ARG A 162 -3.66 -17.47 -12.48
CA ARG A 162 -4.63 -18.41 -11.91
C ARG A 162 -3.90 -19.56 -11.21
N ARG A 163 -4.56 -20.11 -10.20
CA ARG A 163 -4.10 -21.30 -9.48
C ARG A 163 -4.16 -22.53 -10.37
#